data_bd43b2b31bd4f9b78a981623aba16321
#
_entry.id   bd43b2b31bd4f9b78a981623aba16321
#
_cell.length_a   1.000
_cell.length_b   1.000
_cell.length_c   1.000
_cell.angle_alpha   90.00
_cell.angle_beta   90.00
_cell.angle_gamma   90.00
#
_symmetry.space_group_name_H-M   'P 1'
#
loop_
_entity.id
_entity.type
_entity.pdbx_description
1 polymer ?
#
loop_
_entity_poly.entity_id
_entity_poly.type
_entity_poly.pdbx_seq_one_letter_code
_entity_poly.pdbx_strand_id
1 'polypeptide(L)'
;MSLAGLEIGGVRVDACQRCDGRFVTSETMRSILEHDGVIAELRAVLPRAANPWAEGGRVYVKCPVCETLMNRRQYAQGSQVVIDWCKHHGIWFDAGELPRVLDFVAAGGLLRWALT
;
A
#
# COMPACT_ATOMS: atom_id res chain seq x y z
N MET A 1 7.91 -7.08 -13.73
CA MET A 1 7.51 -7.34 -12.34
C MET A 1 6.45 -8.42 -12.32
N SER A 2 6.64 -9.44 -11.53
CA SER A 2 5.71 -10.57 -11.49
C SER A 2 4.77 -10.42 -10.29
N LEU A 3 3.51 -10.12 -10.56
CA LEU A 3 2.51 -9.93 -9.51
C LEU A 3 1.53 -11.10 -9.47
N ALA A 4 1.23 -11.56 -8.26
CA ALA A 4 0.19 -12.55 -8.04
C ALA A 4 -1.00 -11.85 -7.37
N GLY A 5 -2.19 -12.02 -7.94
CA GLY A 5 -3.40 -11.45 -7.35
C GLY A 5 -3.83 -12.24 -6.13
N LEU A 6 -4.02 -11.55 -5.01
CA LEU A 6 -4.53 -12.13 -3.77
C LEU A 6 -5.84 -11.46 -3.42
N GLU A 7 -6.85 -12.25 -3.06
CA GLU A 7 -8.10 -11.71 -2.55
C GLU A 7 -8.15 -11.86 -1.05
N ILE A 8 -8.31 -10.75 -0.36
CA ILE A 8 -8.36 -10.70 1.10
C ILE A 8 -9.51 -9.76 1.47
N GLY A 9 -10.46 -10.27 2.25
CA GLY A 9 -11.59 -9.44 2.67
C GLY A 9 -12.47 -8.96 1.52
N GLY A 10 -12.48 -9.68 0.41
CA GLY A 10 -13.26 -9.30 -0.76
C GLY A 10 -12.59 -8.27 -1.66
N VAL A 11 -11.36 -7.87 -1.37
CA VAL A 11 -10.61 -6.94 -2.21
C VAL A 11 -9.36 -7.60 -2.77
N ARG A 12 -8.90 -7.10 -3.91
CA ARG A 12 -7.71 -7.64 -4.56
C ARG A 12 -6.48 -6.80 -4.21
N VAL A 13 -5.46 -7.50 -3.70
CA VAL A 13 -4.16 -6.91 -3.42
C VAL A 13 -3.12 -7.73 -4.19
N ASP A 14 -2.46 -7.11 -5.15
CA ASP A 14 -1.45 -7.81 -5.94
C ASP A 14 -0.12 -7.84 -5.18
N ALA A 15 0.51 -9.00 -5.17
CA ALA A 15 1.76 -9.20 -4.43
C ALA A 15 2.91 -9.52 -5.38
N CYS A 16 4.05 -8.88 -5.17
CA CYS A 16 5.27 -9.22 -5.88
C CYS A 16 5.91 -10.43 -5.20
N GLN A 17 6.14 -11.49 -5.98
CA GLN A 17 6.69 -12.72 -5.44
C GLN A 17 8.17 -12.61 -5.08
N ARG A 18 8.85 -11.56 -5.53
CA ARG A 18 10.28 -11.38 -5.30
C ARG A 18 10.60 -10.54 -4.07
N CYS A 19 9.81 -9.50 -3.82
CA CYS A 19 10.14 -8.53 -2.77
C CYS A 19 9.02 -8.33 -1.74
N ASP A 20 7.92 -9.08 -1.86
CA ASP A 20 6.74 -8.95 -0.99
C ASP A 20 6.09 -7.58 -1.01
N GLY A 21 6.40 -6.76 -2.00
CA GLY A 21 5.69 -5.50 -2.20
C GLY A 21 4.25 -5.76 -2.65
N ARG A 22 3.41 -4.77 -2.45
CA ARG A 22 1.98 -4.87 -2.79
C ARG A 22 1.57 -3.73 -3.70
N PHE A 23 0.79 -4.05 -4.73
CA PHE A 23 0.16 -3.03 -5.57
C PHE A 23 -1.34 -3.06 -5.34
N VAL A 24 -1.93 -1.90 -5.07
CA VAL A 24 -3.37 -1.74 -4.85
C VAL A 24 -3.87 -0.66 -5.79
N THR A 25 -4.89 -0.97 -6.61
CA THR A 25 -5.47 0.05 -7.50
C THR A 25 -6.13 1.15 -6.66
N SER A 26 -6.22 2.34 -7.24
CA SER A 26 -6.86 3.48 -6.56
C SER A 26 -8.29 3.16 -6.15
N GLU A 27 -9.01 2.45 -7.00
CA GLU A 27 -10.38 2.04 -6.74
C GLU A 27 -10.48 1.07 -5.56
N THR A 28 -9.60 0.07 -5.55
CA THR A 28 -9.54 -0.90 -4.45
C THR A 28 -9.13 -0.21 -3.15
N MET A 29 -8.18 0.71 -3.20
CA MET A 29 -7.77 1.44 -1.99
C MET A 29 -8.93 2.25 -1.41
N ARG A 30 -9.71 2.89 -2.27
CA ARG A 30 -10.90 3.62 -1.82
C ARG A 30 -11.89 2.67 -1.13
N SER A 31 -12.11 1.50 -1.72
CA SER A 31 -13.00 0.50 -1.14
C SER A 31 -12.51 0.02 0.23
N ILE A 32 -11.20 -0.23 0.35
CA ILE A 32 -10.61 -0.62 1.63
C ILE A 32 -10.89 0.43 2.71
N LEU A 33 -10.64 1.69 2.37
CA LEU A 33 -10.78 2.79 3.34
C LEU A 33 -12.22 3.02 3.79
N GLU A 34 -13.19 2.56 3.01
CA GLU A 34 -14.61 2.71 3.34
C GLU A 34 -15.15 1.57 4.20
N HIS A 35 -14.37 0.52 4.45
CA HIS A 35 -14.85 -0.67 5.13
C HIS A 35 -13.90 -1.09 6.27
N ASP A 36 -14.28 -0.74 7.50
CA ASP A 36 -13.47 -1.06 8.69
C ASP A 36 -13.20 -2.55 8.83
N GLY A 37 -14.14 -3.40 8.46
CA GLY A 37 -13.95 -4.85 8.51
C GLY A 37 -12.87 -5.34 7.57
N VAL A 38 -12.77 -4.74 6.38
CA VAL A 38 -11.72 -5.07 5.42
C VAL A 38 -10.36 -4.62 5.96
N ILE A 39 -10.30 -3.42 6.53
CA ILE A 39 -9.08 -2.91 7.15
C ILE A 39 -8.59 -3.87 8.24
N ALA A 40 -9.50 -4.31 9.11
CA ALA A 40 -9.17 -5.22 10.20
C ALA A 40 -8.64 -6.56 9.67
N GLU A 41 -9.27 -7.11 8.65
CA GLU A 41 -8.85 -8.37 8.07
C GLU A 41 -7.47 -8.27 7.42
N LEU A 42 -7.24 -7.21 6.64
CA LEU A 42 -5.94 -6.97 6.03
C LEU A 42 -4.84 -6.81 7.09
N ARG A 43 -5.12 -6.08 8.16
CA ARG A 43 -4.16 -5.90 9.25
C ARG A 43 -3.80 -7.22 9.93
N ALA A 44 -4.75 -8.14 9.97
CA ALA A 44 -4.53 -9.44 10.60
C ALA A 44 -3.68 -10.39 9.74
N VAL A 45 -3.79 -10.30 8.42
CA VAL A 45 -3.18 -11.30 7.53
C VAL A 45 -1.95 -10.81 6.77
N LEU A 46 -1.79 -9.50 6.56
CA LEU A 46 -0.64 -8.99 5.79
C LEU A 46 0.66 -9.13 6.58
N PRO A 47 1.73 -9.59 5.93
CA PRO A 47 3.05 -9.63 6.58
C PRO A 47 3.52 -8.24 6.97
N ARG A 48 4.09 -8.12 8.16
CA ARG A 48 4.56 -6.83 8.68
C ARG A 48 6.06 -6.65 8.61
N ALA A 49 6.81 -7.73 8.54
CA ALA A 49 8.25 -7.65 8.46
C ALA A 49 8.67 -7.14 7.08
N ALA A 50 9.54 -6.13 7.06
CA ALA A 50 10.09 -5.62 5.82
C ALA A 50 11.03 -6.66 5.22
N ASN A 51 11.02 -6.78 3.89
CA ASN A 51 11.97 -7.60 3.19
C ASN A 51 13.32 -6.87 3.19
N PRO A 52 14.40 -7.46 3.75
CA PRO A 52 15.71 -6.78 3.78
C PRO A 52 16.21 -6.35 2.40
N TRP A 53 15.79 -7.05 1.37
CA TRP A 53 16.18 -6.74 -0.01
C TRP A 53 15.41 -5.56 -0.60
N ALA A 54 14.30 -5.17 0.01
CA ALA A 54 13.51 -4.04 -0.45
C ALA A 54 14.08 -2.71 0.05
N GLU A 55 14.96 -2.75 1.05
CA GLU A 55 15.57 -1.54 1.61
C GLU A 55 16.82 -1.16 0.84
N GLY A 56 17.01 0.11 0.68
CA GLY A 56 18.30 0.67 0.26
C GLY A 56 18.79 0.26 -1.12
N GLY A 57 18.63 0.79 -2.11
CA GLY A 57 19.14 0.54 -3.45
C GLY A 57 18.08 0.73 -4.50
N ARG A 58 16.84 0.58 -4.12
CA ARG A 58 15.77 0.85 -5.05
C ARG A 58 15.37 2.32 -4.95
N VAL A 59 15.48 3.03 -6.07
CA VAL A 59 15.20 4.45 -6.12
C VAL A 59 13.76 4.73 -6.53
N TYR A 60 13.28 4.07 -7.58
CA TYR A 60 11.95 4.31 -8.12
C TYR A 60 11.30 3.01 -8.58
N VAL A 61 9.97 3.00 -8.56
CA VAL A 61 9.15 1.88 -9.02
C VAL A 61 8.38 2.31 -10.24
N LYS A 62 8.27 1.42 -11.22
CA LYS A 62 7.40 1.64 -12.37
C LYS A 62 6.01 1.11 -12.06
N CYS A 63 4.99 1.85 -12.50
CA CYS A 63 3.61 1.38 -12.35
C CYS A 63 3.43 0.04 -13.09
N PRO A 64 2.88 -0.99 -12.44
CA PRO A 64 2.67 -2.28 -13.10
C PRO A 64 1.71 -2.23 -14.27
N VAL A 65 0.88 -1.19 -14.36
CA VAL A 65 -0.12 -1.06 -15.42
C VAL A 65 0.42 -0.29 -16.62
N CYS A 66 1.00 0.90 -16.39
CA CYS A 66 1.42 1.78 -17.49
C CYS A 66 2.92 1.91 -17.65
N GLU A 67 3.70 1.32 -16.77
CA GLU A 67 5.16 1.31 -16.77
C GLU A 67 5.81 2.70 -16.62
N THR A 68 5.02 3.72 -16.32
CA THR A 68 5.53 5.06 -16.00
C THR A 68 6.12 5.03 -14.59
N LEU A 69 7.19 5.77 -14.36
CA LEU A 69 7.76 5.88 -13.02
C LEU A 69 6.72 6.45 -12.07
N MET A 70 6.57 5.81 -10.92
CA MET A 70 5.64 6.25 -9.89
C MET A 70 6.23 7.38 -9.07
N ASN A 71 5.37 8.22 -8.52
CA ASN A 71 5.77 9.35 -7.68
C ASN A 71 5.90 8.88 -6.23
N ARG A 72 7.04 9.15 -5.63
CA ARG A 72 7.27 8.82 -4.22
C ARG A 72 6.75 9.94 -3.34
N ARG A 73 5.94 9.58 -2.33
CA ARG A 73 5.38 10.56 -1.42
C ARG A 73 4.99 9.91 -0.10
N GLN A 74 4.86 10.73 0.95
CA GLN A 74 4.33 10.26 2.21
C GLN A 74 2.83 10.00 2.08
N TYR A 75 2.37 8.87 2.63
CA TYR A 75 0.94 8.57 2.67
C TYR A 75 0.30 9.38 3.78
N ALA A 76 -0.31 10.49 3.50
CA ALA A 76 -0.92 11.39 4.47
C ALA A 76 0.08 11.93 5.50
N GLN A 77 -0.15 13.14 5.94
CA GLN A 77 0.71 13.79 6.92
C GLN A 77 0.67 13.03 8.26
N GLY A 78 1.84 12.72 8.80
CA GLY A 78 1.95 12.05 10.08
C GLY A 78 2.01 10.53 10.01
N SER A 79 1.81 9.91 8.83
CA SER A 79 1.84 8.45 8.73
C SER A 79 3.24 7.87 8.87
N GLN A 80 4.27 8.64 8.50
CA GLN A 80 5.68 8.21 8.44
C GLN A 80 5.89 7.03 7.50
N VAL A 81 4.97 6.80 6.56
CA VAL A 81 5.09 5.76 5.55
C VAL A 81 5.21 6.41 4.19
N VAL A 82 6.29 6.08 3.46
CA VAL A 82 6.52 6.58 2.12
C VAL A 82 6.03 5.54 1.13
N ILE A 83 5.20 5.97 0.20
CA ILE A 83 4.63 5.11 -0.83
C ILE A 83 5.05 5.57 -2.21
N ASP A 84 4.84 4.74 -3.21
CA ASP A 84 4.99 5.11 -4.61
C ASP A 84 3.58 5.14 -5.22
N TRP A 85 3.29 6.18 -5.98
CA TRP A 85 1.93 6.46 -6.43
C TRP A 85 1.90 6.78 -7.92
N CYS A 86 0.99 6.11 -8.65
CA CYS A 86 0.62 6.45 -10.01
C CYS A 86 -0.79 7.03 -9.96
N LYS A 87 -0.95 8.30 -10.32
CA LYS A 87 -2.25 8.97 -10.16
C LYS A 87 -3.37 8.34 -11.00
N HIS A 88 -3.03 7.58 -12.04
CA HIS A 88 -4.02 6.95 -12.92
C HIS A 88 -4.35 5.52 -12.53
N HIS A 89 -3.49 4.83 -11.78
CA HIS A 89 -3.65 3.40 -11.57
C HIS A 89 -3.65 2.95 -10.11
N GLY A 90 -2.78 3.45 -9.28
CA GLY A 90 -2.80 3.04 -7.89
C GLY A 90 -1.53 3.29 -7.12
N ILE A 91 -1.35 2.49 -6.06
CA ILE A 91 -0.33 2.69 -5.07
C ILE A 91 0.52 1.43 -4.94
N TRP A 92 1.83 1.61 -4.91
CA TRP A 92 2.78 0.56 -4.59
C TRP A 92 3.24 0.73 -3.15
N PHE A 93 3.15 -0.36 -2.40
CA PHE A 93 3.63 -0.43 -1.03
C PHE A 93 4.81 -1.40 -0.98
N ASP A 94 5.95 -0.95 -0.49
CA ASP A 94 7.06 -1.87 -0.23
C ASP A 94 6.68 -2.84 0.89
N ALA A 95 7.44 -3.93 1.01
CA ALA A 95 7.13 -4.95 2.00
C ALA A 95 6.89 -4.35 3.40
N GLY A 96 5.77 -4.70 4.00
CA GLY A 96 5.39 -4.24 5.32
C GLY A 96 4.76 -2.85 5.39
N GLU A 97 4.72 -2.10 4.30
CA GLU A 97 4.18 -0.74 4.33
C GLU A 97 2.66 -0.69 4.35
N LEU A 98 1.98 -1.55 3.59
CA LEU A 98 0.53 -1.53 3.56
C LEU A 98 -0.09 -1.73 4.96
N PRO A 99 0.32 -2.74 5.76
CA PRO A 99 -0.23 -2.85 7.10
C PRO A 99 0.08 -1.64 7.98
N ARG A 100 1.23 -0.97 7.79
CA ARG A 100 1.54 0.25 8.54
C ARG A 100 0.60 1.39 8.17
N VAL A 101 0.27 1.54 6.89
CA VAL A 101 -0.72 2.52 6.44
C VAL A 101 -2.08 2.21 7.06
N LEU A 102 -2.48 0.94 7.07
CA LEU A 102 -3.76 0.56 7.64
C LEU A 102 -3.80 0.73 9.16
N ASP A 103 -2.68 0.55 9.86
CA ASP A 103 -2.58 0.88 11.29
C ASP A 103 -2.83 2.36 11.51
N PHE A 104 -2.24 3.22 10.69
CA PHE A 104 -2.43 4.66 10.75
C PHE A 104 -3.91 5.04 10.54
N VAL A 105 -4.55 4.44 9.55
CA VAL A 105 -5.96 4.67 9.24
C VAL A 105 -6.84 4.19 10.40
N ALA A 106 -6.58 2.99 10.91
CA ALA A 106 -7.36 2.41 12.00
C ALA A 106 -7.27 3.24 13.29
N ALA A 107 -6.14 3.91 13.50
CA ALA A 107 -5.95 4.79 14.64
C ALA A 107 -6.56 6.19 14.43
N GLY A 108 -7.29 6.40 13.33
CA GLY A 108 -7.93 7.69 13.05
C GLY A 108 -7.01 8.72 12.42
N GLY A 109 -5.88 8.27 11.83
CA GLY A 109 -4.88 9.18 11.27
C GLY A 109 -5.40 10.04 10.14
N LEU A 110 -6.24 9.49 9.26
CA LEU A 110 -6.81 10.26 8.16
C LEU A 110 -7.74 11.36 8.66
N LEU A 111 -8.53 11.07 9.68
CA LEU A 111 -9.42 12.07 10.26
C LEU A 111 -8.61 13.19 10.92
N ARG A 112 -7.58 12.86 11.69
CA ARG A 112 -6.71 13.85 12.31
C ARG A 112 -6.03 14.72 11.26
N TRP A 113 -5.55 14.11 10.19
CA TRP A 113 -4.92 14.84 9.10
C TRP A 113 -5.90 15.79 8.41
N ALA A 114 -7.13 15.33 8.17
CA ALA A 114 -8.15 16.16 7.52
C ALA A 114 -8.57 17.35 8.38
N LEU A 115 -8.43 17.26 9.71
CA LEU A 115 -8.80 18.31 10.63
C LEU A 115 -7.68 19.33 10.89
N THR A 116 -6.48 19.03 10.43
CA THR A 116 -5.35 19.96 10.51
C THR A 116 -5.27 20.80 9.25
#